data_4336231fc7086ee4f1128f1dfb23ec42
#
_entry.id   4336231fc7086ee4f1128f1dfb23ec42
#
_cell.length_a   1.000
_cell.length_b   1.000
_cell.length_c   1.000
_cell.angle_alpha   90.00
_cell.angle_beta   90.00
_cell.angle_gamma   90.00
#
_symmetry.space_group_name_H-M   'P 1'
#
loop_
_entity.id
_entity.type
_entity.pdbx_description
1 polymer ?
#
loop_
_entity_poly.entity_id
_entity_poly.type
_entity_poly.pdbx_seq_one_letter_code
_entity_poly.pdbx_strand_id
1 'polypeptide(L)'
;MASHIPLVEDVSIASIEKAREAFESGDLRRGLARHHDDPDSAFRGWNDVWLAPAFRDWNIEREIEAIACPVLAVQGEDDEYGTLAQIRAIARRVPQTELVVLPACGHSPHRDQPELLMRAAGAFIGRQS
;
A
#
# COMPACT_ATOMS: atom_id res chain seq x y z
N MET A 1 2.38 11.02 -0.68
CA MET A 1 1.77 9.75 -1.14
C MET A 1 1.85 8.79 0.04
N ALA A 2 0.74 8.34 0.57
CA ALA A 2 0.74 7.35 1.65
C ALA A 2 0.29 6.01 1.08
N SER A 3 1.10 4.97 1.24
CA SER A 3 0.72 3.60 0.93
C SER A 3 0.13 3.01 2.21
N HIS A 4 -1.18 3.10 2.37
CA HIS A 4 -1.89 2.57 3.53
C HIS A 4 -3.01 1.68 3.06
N ILE A 5 -3.10 0.52 3.66
CA ILE A 5 -4.25 -0.36 3.51
C ILE A 5 -5.28 0.00 4.60
N PRO A 6 -6.56 0.21 4.26
CA PRO A 6 -7.58 0.57 5.24
C PRO A 6 -7.96 -0.58 6.17
N LEU A 7 -7.64 -1.80 5.80
CA LEU A 7 -7.91 -3.01 6.57
C LEU A 7 -6.85 -4.08 6.34
N VAL A 8 -6.68 -5.00 7.29
CA VAL A 8 -5.75 -6.14 7.15
C VAL A 8 -6.46 -7.31 6.46
N GLU A 9 -5.80 -7.87 5.43
CA GLU A 9 -6.24 -9.08 4.72
C GLU A 9 -5.28 -10.24 4.97
N ASP A 10 -5.72 -11.49 4.79
CA ASP A 10 -4.84 -12.66 4.92
C ASP A 10 -3.71 -12.65 3.89
N VAL A 11 -3.95 -12.14 2.69
CA VAL A 11 -2.92 -11.96 1.66
C VAL A 11 -1.84 -10.98 2.11
N SER A 12 -2.21 -9.92 2.84
CA SER A 12 -1.26 -8.96 3.40
C SER A 12 -0.32 -9.64 4.39
N ILE A 13 -0.89 -10.41 5.33
CA ILE A 13 -0.10 -11.14 6.33
C ILE A 13 0.85 -12.13 5.66
N ALA A 14 0.36 -12.94 4.71
CA ALA A 14 1.18 -13.92 4.01
C ALA A 14 2.35 -13.26 3.24
N SER A 15 2.12 -12.10 2.62
CA SER A 15 3.16 -11.37 1.90
C SER A 15 4.19 -10.73 2.84
N ILE A 16 3.75 -10.24 4.01
CA ILE A 16 4.64 -9.69 5.04
C ILE A 16 5.49 -10.81 5.67
N GLU A 17 4.94 -12.00 5.86
CA GLU A 17 5.69 -13.18 6.30
C GLU A 17 6.76 -13.59 5.29
N LYS A 18 6.43 -13.63 3.99
CA LYS A 18 7.42 -13.86 2.93
C LYS A 18 8.54 -12.81 2.91
N ALA A 19 8.20 -11.55 3.15
CA ALA A 19 9.21 -10.50 3.26
C ALA A 19 10.15 -10.75 4.45
N ARG A 20 9.64 -11.27 5.57
CA ARG A 20 10.47 -11.67 6.73
C ARG A 20 11.44 -12.78 6.36
N GLU A 21 10.96 -13.83 5.69
CA GLU A 21 11.82 -14.93 5.22
C GLU A 21 12.92 -14.42 4.27
N ALA A 22 12.57 -13.53 3.33
CA ALA A 22 13.53 -12.93 2.41
C ALA A 22 14.56 -12.04 3.13
N PHE A 23 14.17 -11.39 4.22
CA PHE A 23 15.07 -10.59 5.05
C PHE A 23 16.03 -11.50 5.84
N GLU A 24 15.52 -12.56 6.44
CA GLU A 24 16.29 -13.52 7.23
C GLU A 24 17.27 -14.32 6.36
N SER A 25 16.91 -14.66 5.12
CA SER A 25 17.82 -15.27 4.12
C SER A 25 18.93 -14.31 3.67
N GLY A 26 18.79 -13.01 3.92
CA GLY A 26 19.80 -11.99 3.72
C GLY A 26 19.70 -11.21 2.40
N ASP A 27 18.90 -11.63 1.43
CA ASP A 27 18.78 -10.96 0.13
C ASP A 27 18.13 -9.58 0.27
N LEU A 28 16.99 -9.52 0.95
CA LEU A 28 16.29 -8.26 1.22
C LEU A 28 17.11 -7.36 2.16
N ARG A 29 17.76 -7.94 3.18
CA ARG A 29 18.62 -7.20 4.10
C ARG A 29 19.78 -6.52 3.39
N ARG A 30 20.45 -7.22 2.45
CA ARG A 30 21.53 -6.64 1.62
C ARG A 30 21.01 -5.52 0.72
N GLY A 31 19.80 -5.65 0.22
CA GLY A 31 19.13 -4.59 -0.56
C GLY A 31 18.91 -3.33 0.27
N LEU A 32 18.36 -3.48 1.47
CA LEU A 32 18.07 -2.38 2.40
C LEU A 32 19.34 -1.69 2.91
N ALA A 33 20.41 -2.44 3.17
CA ALA A 33 21.69 -1.91 3.63
C ALA A 33 22.35 -0.91 2.65
N ARG A 34 21.89 -0.84 1.41
CA ARG A 34 22.34 0.19 0.44
C ARG A 34 21.72 1.57 0.69
N HIS A 35 20.64 1.62 1.49
CA HIS A 35 19.81 2.82 1.69
C HIS A 35 19.60 3.17 3.16
N HIS A 36 19.98 2.26 4.08
CA HIS A 36 19.81 2.41 5.53
C HIS A 36 21.09 2.03 6.27
N ASP A 37 21.52 2.85 7.20
CA ASP A 37 22.64 2.55 8.10
C ASP A 37 22.32 1.39 9.03
N ASP A 38 21.05 1.28 9.44
CA ASP A 38 20.51 0.18 10.23
C ASP A 38 19.32 -0.47 9.53
N PRO A 39 19.59 -1.43 8.62
CA PRO A 39 18.54 -2.15 7.90
C PRO A 39 17.68 -3.04 8.78
N ASP A 40 18.20 -3.49 9.93
CA ASP A 40 17.47 -4.33 10.87
C ASP A 40 16.37 -3.53 11.58
N SER A 41 16.67 -2.36 12.10
CA SER A 41 15.68 -1.47 12.68
C SER A 41 14.65 -1.00 11.64
N ALA A 42 15.09 -0.63 10.44
CA ALA A 42 14.21 -0.19 9.37
C ALA A 42 13.20 -1.28 8.98
N PHE A 43 13.66 -2.53 8.85
CA PHE A 43 12.79 -3.64 8.47
C PHE A 43 11.88 -4.09 9.62
N ARG A 44 12.44 -4.31 10.82
CA ARG A 44 11.69 -4.83 11.97
C ARG A 44 10.65 -3.83 12.48
N GLY A 45 10.94 -2.52 12.44
CA GLY A 45 9.98 -1.47 12.78
C GLY A 45 8.70 -1.50 11.95
N TRP A 46 8.79 -1.98 10.71
CA TRP A 46 7.63 -2.24 9.85
C TRP A 46 7.08 -3.66 10.05
N ASN A 47 7.89 -4.69 9.83
CA ASN A 47 7.46 -6.08 9.74
C ASN A 47 6.85 -6.60 11.05
N ASP A 48 7.52 -6.35 12.19
CA ASP A 48 7.06 -6.86 13.49
C ASP A 48 5.75 -6.19 13.94
N VAL A 49 5.54 -4.92 13.58
CA VAL A 49 4.29 -4.21 13.88
C VAL A 49 3.13 -4.82 13.10
N TRP A 50 3.31 -5.02 11.78
CA TRP A 50 2.25 -5.57 10.92
C TRP A 50 1.91 -7.03 11.23
N LEU A 51 2.86 -7.81 11.75
CA LEU A 51 2.66 -9.20 12.16
C LEU A 51 2.26 -9.35 13.63
N ALA A 52 2.23 -8.27 14.41
CA ALA A 52 1.80 -8.32 15.80
C ALA A 52 0.33 -8.76 15.90
N PRO A 53 -0.01 -9.71 16.81
CA PRO A 53 -1.40 -10.17 16.97
C PRO A 53 -2.40 -9.03 17.21
N ALA A 54 -2.00 -7.99 17.94
CA ALA A 54 -2.84 -6.81 18.20
C ALA A 54 -3.13 -5.98 16.94
N PHE A 55 -2.35 -6.16 15.87
CA PHE A 55 -2.55 -5.44 14.60
C PHE A 55 -3.45 -6.20 13.62
N ARG A 56 -3.82 -7.44 13.93
CA ARG A 56 -4.64 -8.30 13.07
C ARG A 56 -6.01 -7.69 12.76
N ASP A 57 -6.59 -7.03 13.75
CA ASP A 57 -7.92 -6.41 13.66
C ASP A 57 -7.85 -4.93 13.28
N TRP A 58 -6.66 -4.45 12.83
CA TRP A 58 -6.49 -3.07 12.44
C TRP A 58 -7.36 -2.73 11.23
N ASN A 59 -8.21 -1.72 11.40
CA ASN A 59 -9.14 -1.26 10.39
C ASN A 59 -9.43 0.23 10.62
N ILE A 60 -9.25 1.06 9.59
CA ILE A 60 -9.50 2.51 9.63
C ILE A 60 -10.63 2.91 8.68
N GLU A 61 -11.48 1.99 8.26
CA GLU A 61 -12.58 2.30 7.35
C GLU A 61 -13.52 3.38 7.92
N ARG A 62 -13.70 3.40 9.25
CA ARG A 62 -14.54 4.40 9.92
C ARG A 62 -13.85 5.76 9.99
N GLU A 63 -12.55 5.77 10.24
CA GLU A 63 -11.77 6.99 10.36
C GLU A 63 -11.68 7.75 9.04
N ILE A 64 -11.61 7.05 7.91
CA ILE A 64 -11.55 7.67 6.59
C ILE A 64 -12.86 8.32 6.15
N GLU A 65 -13.99 8.02 6.79
CA GLU A 65 -15.28 8.67 6.50
C GLU A 65 -15.25 10.20 6.71
N ALA A 66 -14.33 10.68 7.54
CA ALA A 66 -14.14 12.11 7.78
C ALA A 66 -13.43 12.85 6.63
N ILE A 67 -12.95 12.15 5.61
CA ILE A 67 -12.29 12.78 4.46
C ILE A 67 -13.33 13.50 3.61
N ALA A 68 -13.22 14.85 3.53
CA ALA A 68 -14.14 15.69 2.79
C ALA A 68 -13.60 16.16 1.43
N CYS A 69 -12.29 16.04 1.20
CA CYS A 69 -11.67 16.42 -0.07
C CYS A 69 -11.80 15.30 -1.13
N PRO A 70 -11.68 15.63 -2.43
CA PRO A 70 -11.57 14.64 -3.49
C PRO A 70 -10.39 13.68 -3.24
N VAL A 71 -10.59 12.39 -3.55
CA VAL A 71 -9.59 11.34 -3.36
C VAL A 71 -9.37 10.61 -4.67
N LEU A 72 -8.11 10.36 -5.01
CA LEU A 72 -7.70 9.40 -6.04
C LEU A 72 -7.08 8.19 -5.36
N ALA A 73 -7.73 7.04 -5.46
CA ALA A 73 -7.20 5.77 -4.97
C ALA A 73 -6.66 4.94 -6.15
N VAL A 74 -5.37 4.64 -6.10
CA VAL A 74 -4.67 3.90 -7.16
C VAL A 74 -4.12 2.62 -6.58
N GLN A 75 -4.34 1.49 -7.27
CA GLN A 75 -3.78 0.20 -6.88
C GLN A 75 -3.39 -0.60 -8.12
N GLY A 76 -2.31 -1.37 -8.01
CA GLY A 76 -1.95 -2.36 -9.01
C GLY A 76 -2.92 -3.55 -9.01
N GLU A 77 -3.21 -4.09 -10.17
CA GLU A 77 -4.07 -5.28 -10.31
C GLU A 77 -3.44 -6.52 -9.65
N ASP A 78 -2.10 -6.59 -9.69
CA ASP A 78 -1.30 -7.71 -9.18
C ASP A 78 -0.65 -7.37 -7.81
N ASP A 79 -1.25 -6.46 -7.03
CA ASP A 79 -0.72 -6.06 -5.72
C ASP A 79 -0.70 -7.25 -4.76
N GLU A 80 0.49 -7.68 -4.39
CA GLU A 80 0.74 -8.82 -3.53
C GLU A 80 0.44 -8.56 -2.04
N TYR A 81 0.29 -7.29 -1.63
CA TYR A 81 0.03 -6.91 -0.24
C TYR A 81 -1.43 -6.62 0.07
N GLY A 82 -2.28 -6.53 -0.93
CA GLY A 82 -3.70 -6.28 -0.73
C GLY A 82 -4.52 -6.48 -2.00
N THR A 83 -5.73 -7.00 -1.85
CA THR A 83 -6.63 -7.14 -3.00
C THR A 83 -7.28 -5.79 -3.34
N LEU A 84 -7.99 -5.72 -4.48
CA LEU A 84 -8.78 -4.54 -4.84
C LEU A 84 -9.89 -4.20 -3.82
N ALA A 85 -10.14 -5.08 -2.83
CA ALA A 85 -11.02 -4.77 -1.71
C ALA A 85 -10.53 -3.54 -0.93
N GLN A 86 -9.21 -3.29 -0.89
CA GLN A 86 -8.61 -2.13 -0.24
C GLN A 86 -9.14 -0.81 -0.80
N ILE A 87 -8.93 -0.55 -2.10
CA ILE A 87 -9.39 0.71 -2.70
C ILE A 87 -10.91 0.78 -2.82
N ARG A 88 -11.59 -0.36 -2.95
CA ARG A 88 -13.06 -0.42 -2.94
C ARG A 88 -13.62 -0.09 -1.55
N ALA A 89 -12.93 -0.47 -0.47
CA ALA A 89 -13.31 -0.08 0.88
C ALA A 89 -13.22 1.44 1.04
N ILE A 90 -12.17 2.07 0.52
CA ILE A 90 -12.05 3.55 0.51
C ILE A 90 -13.23 4.17 -0.24
N ALA A 91 -13.52 3.73 -1.47
CA ALA A 91 -14.61 4.30 -2.26
C ALA A 91 -16.00 4.13 -1.64
N ARG A 92 -16.21 3.04 -0.89
CA ARG A 92 -17.50 2.84 -0.14
C ARG A 92 -17.67 3.86 0.98
N ARG A 93 -16.56 4.25 1.64
CA ARG A 93 -16.59 5.15 2.80
C ARG A 93 -16.43 6.61 2.43
N VAL A 94 -15.77 6.89 1.31
CA VAL A 94 -15.46 8.23 0.82
C VAL A 94 -16.05 8.38 -0.60
N PRO A 95 -17.30 8.83 -0.74
CA PRO A 95 -18.04 8.82 -2.02
C PRO A 95 -17.37 9.64 -3.14
N GLN A 96 -16.56 10.65 -2.81
CA GLN A 96 -15.80 11.47 -3.76
C GLN A 96 -14.47 10.82 -4.20
N THR A 97 -14.33 9.49 -4.04
CA THR A 97 -13.14 8.75 -4.46
C THR A 97 -13.25 8.31 -5.92
N GLU A 98 -12.25 8.66 -6.71
CA GLU A 98 -12.00 8.05 -8.02
C GLU A 98 -11.07 6.84 -7.85
N LEU A 99 -11.46 5.71 -8.46
CA LEU A 99 -10.64 4.49 -8.45
C LEU A 99 -9.88 4.33 -9.75
N VAL A 100 -8.59 4.03 -9.65
CA VAL A 100 -7.74 3.65 -10.78
C VAL A 100 -7.03 2.35 -10.46
N VAL A 101 -7.34 1.30 -11.24
CA VAL A 101 -6.64 0.02 -11.20
C VAL A 101 -5.64 0.00 -12.35
N LEU A 102 -4.37 -0.27 -12.02
CA LEU A 102 -3.29 -0.29 -12.99
C LEU A 102 -2.99 -1.75 -13.40
N PRO A 103 -3.09 -2.09 -14.70
CA PRO A 103 -2.79 -3.43 -15.19
C PRO A 103 -1.29 -3.72 -15.11
N ALA A 104 -0.92 -5.01 -14.97
CA ALA A 104 0.47 -5.47 -14.87
C ALA A 104 1.30 -4.64 -13.86
N CYS A 105 0.74 -4.44 -12.67
CA CYS A 105 1.27 -3.56 -11.65
C CYS A 105 1.08 -4.21 -10.27
N GLY A 106 2.18 -4.35 -9.54
CA GLY A 106 2.20 -4.82 -8.16
C GLY A 106 2.00 -3.67 -7.16
N HIS A 107 2.56 -3.84 -5.97
CA HIS A 107 2.44 -2.89 -4.85
C HIS A 107 3.16 -1.55 -5.08
N SER A 108 3.97 -1.41 -6.12
CA SER A 108 4.79 -0.22 -6.38
C SER A 108 4.44 0.48 -7.70
N PRO A 109 3.26 1.11 -7.84
CA PRO A 109 2.82 1.76 -9.09
C PRO A 109 3.83 2.76 -9.67
N HIS A 110 4.55 3.47 -8.83
CA HIS A 110 5.56 4.44 -9.25
C HIS A 110 6.78 3.80 -9.93
N ARG A 111 7.00 2.50 -9.71
CA ARG A 111 8.06 1.71 -10.33
C ARG A 111 7.55 0.88 -11.50
N ASP A 112 6.39 0.25 -11.31
CA ASP A 112 5.88 -0.73 -12.26
C ASP A 112 5.13 -0.06 -13.42
N GLN A 113 4.39 1.04 -13.15
CA GLN A 113 3.57 1.76 -14.14
C GLN A 113 3.68 3.29 -13.97
N PRO A 114 4.88 3.88 -14.01
CA PRO A 114 5.09 5.31 -13.70
C PRO A 114 4.31 6.24 -14.62
N GLU A 115 4.21 5.94 -15.92
CA GLU A 115 3.50 6.79 -16.89
C GLU A 115 2.00 6.77 -16.68
N LEU A 116 1.41 5.59 -16.40
CA LEU A 116 -0.01 5.47 -16.12
C LEU A 116 -0.37 6.17 -14.81
N LEU A 117 0.45 6.00 -13.78
CA LEU A 117 0.29 6.69 -12.51
C LEU A 117 0.34 8.21 -12.67
N MET A 118 1.34 8.73 -13.39
CA MET A 118 1.49 10.17 -13.62
C MET A 118 0.34 10.75 -14.43
N ARG A 119 -0.16 10.04 -15.44
CA ARG A 119 -1.34 10.47 -16.20
C ARG A 119 -2.59 10.52 -15.33
N ALA A 120 -2.86 9.49 -14.54
CA ALA A 120 -4.01 9.44 -13.65
C ALA A 120 -3.96 10.57 -12.62
N ALA A 121 -2.82 10.75 -11.95
CA ALA A 121 -2.62 11.80 -10.97
C ALA A 121 -2.74 13.21 -11.58
N GLY A 122 -2.09 13.45 -12.72
CA GLY A 122 -2.15 14.73 -13.42
C GLY A 122 -3.57 15.11 -13.88
N ALA A 123 -4.30 14.15 -14.45
CA ALA A 123 -5.68 14.34 -14.84
C ALA A 123 -6.60 14.61 -13.63
N PHE A 124 -6.39 13.90 -12.52
CA PHE A 124 -7.13 14.13 -11.29
C PHE A 124 -6.88 15.53 -10.73
N ILE A 125 -5.62 15.95 -10.58
CA ILE A 125 -5.24 17.27 -10.07
C ILE A 125 -5.79 18.38 -10.98
N GLY A 126 -5.68 18.23 -12.29
CA GLY A 126 -6.18 19.21 -13.25
C GLY A 126 -7.70 19.45 -13.19
N ARG A 127 -8.47 18.49 -12.68
CA ARG A 127 -9.93 18.67 -12.47
C ARG A 127 -10.27 19.36 -11.14
N GLN A 128 -9.31 19.49 -10.23
CA GLN A 128 -9.51 20.14 -8.93
C GLN A 128 -9.06 21.61 -8.94
N SER A 129 -8.42 22.06 -10.04
CA SER A 129 -7.98 23.44 -10.25
C SER A 129 -9.03 24.23 -10.97
#